data_26e3d835edc20e5fc963df7b994299d2
#
_entry.id   26e3d835edc20e5fc963df7b994299d2
#
_cell.length_a   1.000
_cell.length_b   1.000
_cell.length_c   1.000
_cell.angle_alpha   90.00
_cell.angle_beta   90.00
_cell.angle_gamma   90.00
#
_symmetry.space_group_name_H-M   'P 1'
#
loop_
_entity.id
_entity.type
_entity.pdbx_description
1 polymer ?
#
loop_
_entity_poly.entity_id
_entity_poly.type
_entity_poly.pdbx_seq_one_letter_code
_entity_poly.pdbx_strand_id
1 'polypeptide(L)'
;MDCQDYSTVSVERKKGQHLGMAERGAIKALKQQGRGTHAITREVGCAPSTITNELHRGTPARKSSKGKAPGYSLKLGQAVYEANRAACHRKPKADSCRDFSEWVIRQVREHKWSLDACCGYAKLH
;
A
#
# COMPACT_ATOMS: atom_id res chain seq x y z
N MET A 1 -19.89 -32.72 -20.69
CA MET A 1 -18.75 -31.81 -20.50
C MET A 1 -19.30 -30.52 -19.99
N ASP A 2 -19.11 -30.35 -18.73
CA ASP A 2 -19.56 -29.12 -18.10
C ASP A 2 -18.65 -27.99 -18.57
N CYS A 3 -19.16 -27.19 -19.49
CA CYS A 3 -18.70 -25.84 -19.60
C CYS A 3 -18.82 -25.27 -18.19
N GLN A 4 -17.77 -25.38 -17.43
CA GLN A 4 -17.68 -24.57 -16.24
C GLN A 4 -17.86 -23.15 -16.74
N ASP A 5 -19.06 -22.67 -16.55
CA ASP A 5 -19.27 -21.25 -16.53
C ASP A 5 -18.26 -20.72 -15.52
N TYR A 6 -17.13 -20.25 -16.03
CA TYR A 6 -16.46 -19.16 -15.38
C TYR A 6 -17.41 -17.96 -15.51
N SER A 7 -18.67 -18.20 -15.09
CA SER A 7 -19.51 -17.10 -14.73
C SER A 7 -18.67 -16.38 -13.69
N THR A 8 -18.08 -15.35 -14.16
CA THR A 8 -17.64 -14.22 -13.41
C THR A 8 -18.49 -14.17 -12.16
N VAL A 9 -18.04 -14.85 -11.13
CA VAL A 9 -18.48 -14.51 -9.80
C VAL A 9 -18.00 -13.08 -9.69
N SER A 10 -18.89 -12.17 -10.03
CA SER A 10 -18.68 -10.77 -9.75
C SER A 10 -18.57 -10.71 -8.23
N VAL A 11 -17.36 -10.84 -7.75
CA VAL A 11 -17.08 -10.62 -6.36
C VAL A 11 -17.41 -9.16 -6.16
N GLU A 12 -18.61 -8.91 -5.61
CA GLU A 12 -19.03 -7.55 -5.30
C GLU A 12 -17.98 -6.95 -4.40
N ARG A 13 -17.23 -6.00 -4.95
CA ARG A 13 -16.21 -5.29 -4.19
C ARG A 13 -16.88 -4.44 -3.13
N LYS A 14 -16.43 -4.59 -1.91
CA LYS A 14 -16.84 -3.72 -0.81
C LYS A 14 -16.17 -2.35 -0.96
N LYS A 15 -16.88 -1.30 -0.60
CA LYS A 15 -16.33 0.05 -0.55
C LYS A 15 -15.08 0.06 0.34
N GLY A 16 -13.99 0.64 -0.17
CA GLY A 16 -12.71 0.71 0.53
C GLY A 16 -11.83 -0.53 0.43
N GLN A 17 -12.25 -1.55 -0.29
CA GLN A 17 -11.45 -2.75 -0.51
C GLN A 17 -10.26 -2.45 -1.43
N HIS A 18 -9.07 -2.87 -1.00
CA HIS A 18 -7.85 -2.75 -1.81
C HIS A 18 -7.79 -3.80 -2.91
N LEU A 19 -7.01 -3.49 -3.96
CA LEU A 19 -6.80 -4.42 -5.08
C LEU A 19 -5.97 -5.63 -4.63
N GLY A 20 -6.46 -6.83 -4.93
CA GLY A 20 -5.73 -8.08 -4.72
C GLY A 20 -4.92 -8.49 -5.95
N MET A 21 -4.16 -9.58 -5.83
CA MET A 21 -3.36 -10.13 -6.93
C MET A 21 -4.21 -10.57 -8.13
N ALA A 22 -5.39 -11.16 -7.86
CA ALA A 22 -6.31 -11.57 -8.91
C ALA A 22 -6.81 -10.36 -9.73
N GLU A 23 -7.16 -9.29 -9.06
CA GLU A 23 -7.62 -8.05 -9.71
C GLU A 23 -6.49 -7.37 -10.49
N ARG A 24 -5.29 -7.37 -9.97
CA ARG A 24 -4.10 -6.88 -10.68
C ARG A 24 -3.80 -7.73 -11.92
N GLY A 25 -3.97 -9.05 -11.84
CA GLY A 25 -3.89 -9.95 -12.99
C GLY A 25 -4.91 -9.61 -14.06
N ALA A 26 -6.14 -9.33 -13.67
CA ALA A 26 -7.21 -8.91 -14.58
C ALA A 26 -6.87 -7.56 -15.25
N ILE A 27 -6.37 -6.60 -14.50
CA ILE A 27 -5.90 -5.29 -15.03
C ILE A 27 -4.82 -5.50 -16.08
N LYS A 28 -3.85 -6.36 -15.80
CA LYS A 28 -2.76 -6.66 -16.74
C LYS A 28 -3.31 -7.27 -18.03
N ALA A 29 -4.18 -8.27 -17.93
CA ALA A 29 -4.79 -8.92 -19.09
C ALA A 29 -5.57 -7.94 -19.95
N LEU A 30 -6.42 -7.12 -19.34
CA LEU A 30 -7.22 -6.11 -20.04
C LEU A 30 -6.35 -5.03 -20.67
N LYS A 31 -5.27 -4.63 -20.02
CA LYS A 31 -4.32 -3.66 -20.57
C LYS A 31 -3.59 -4.23 -21.78
N GLN A 32 -3.22 -5.51 -21.76
CA GLN A 32 -2.61 -6.21 -22.90
C GLN A 32 -3.57 -6.30 -24.10
N GLN A 33 -4.87 -6.37 -23.85
CA GLN A 33 -5.91 -6.34 -24.88
C GLN A 33 -6.14 -4.95 -25.48
N GLY A 34 -5.45 -3.94 -24.98
CA GLY A 34 -5.62 -2.55 -25.43
C GLY A 34 -6.83 -1.84 -24.84
N ARG A 35 -7.41 -2.36 -23.76
CA ARG A 35 -8.54 -1.73 -23.08
C ARG A 35 -8.15 -0.43 -22.39
N GLY A 36 -9.00 0.56 -22.48
CA GLY A 36 -8.82 1.83 -21.79
C GLY A 36 -9.20 1.76 -20.31
N THR A 37 -8.81 2.78 -19.55
CA THR A 37 -9.05 2.85 -18.09
C THR A 37 -10.51 2.66 -17.72
N HIS A 38 -11.45 3.27 -18.46
CA HIS A 38 -12.89 3.13 -18.19
C HIS A 38 -13.40 1.71 -18.43
N ALA A 39 -12.92 1.04 -19.48
CA ALA A 39 -13.28 -0.35 -19.75
C ALA A 39 -12.77 -1.28 -18.64
N ILE A 40 -11.53 -1.09 -18.21
CA ILE A 40 -10.93 -1.83 -17.09
C ILE A 40 -11.73 -1.59 -15.81
N THR A 41 -12.11 -0.36 -15.54
CA THR A 41 -12.94 0.02 -14.40
C THR A 41 -14.25 -0.75 -14.34
N ARG A 42 -14.94 -0.89 -15.46
CA ARG A 42 -16.20 -1.65 -15.55
C ARG A 42 -15.99 -3.13 -15.26
N GLU A 43 -14.93 -3.71 -15.80
CA GLU A 43 -14.62 -5.13 -15.61
C GLU A 43 -14.19 -5.46 -14.19
N VAL A 44 -13.37 -4.62 -13.59
CA VAL A 44 -12.84 -4.83 -12.24
C VAL A 44 -13.83 -4.38 -11.16
N GLY A 45 -14.69 -3.43 -11.47
CA GLY A 45 -15.69 -2.92 -10.52
C GLY A 45 -15.15 -1.95 -9.49
N CYS A 46 -14.18 -1.12 -9.87
CA CYS A 46 -13.59 -0.11 -9.00
C CYS A 46 -13.66 1.29 -9.63
N ALA A 47 -13.24 2.31 -8.88
CA ALA A 47 -13.22 3.68 -9.39
C ALA A 47 -12.11 3.87 -10.45
N PRO A 48 -12.31 4.75 -11.45
CA PRO A 48 -11.28 5.05 -12.45
C PRO A 48 -9.96 5.53 -11.86
N SER A 49 -10.01 6.31 -10.78
CA SER A 49 -8.82 6.77 -10.05
C SER A 49 -8.01 5.62 -9.47
N THR A 50 -8.68 4.56 -9.00
CA THR A 50 -8.02 3.36 -8.48
C THR A 50 -7.22 2.66 -9.58
N ILE A 51 -7.78 2.52 -10.77
CA ILE A 51 -7.09 1.92 -11.92
C ILE A 51 -5.91 2.81 -12.35
N THR A 52 -6.10 4.10 -12.45
CA THR A 52 -5.04 5.04 -12.81
C THR A 52 -3.87 4.98 -11.83
N ASN A 53 -4.15 4.98 -10.55
CA ASN A 53 -3.14 4.86 -9.49
C ASN A 53 -2.39 3.53 -9.56
N GLU A 54 -3.12 2.43 -9.82
CA GLU A 54 -2.51 1.11 -9.95
C GLU A 54 -1.60 1.02 -11.19
N LEU A 55 -2.02 1.56 -12.31
CA LEU A 55 -1.19 1.63 -13.51
C LEU A 55 0.08 2.44 -13.27
N HIS A 56 0.01 3.52 -12.52
CA HIS A 56 1.20 4.29 -12.12
C HIS A 56 2.14 3.47 -11.23
N ARG A 57 1.61 2.74 -10.26
CA ARG A 57 2.42 1.90 -9.36
C ARG A 57 3.12 0.78 -10.11
N GLY A 58 2.41 0.14 -11.03
CA GLY A 58 2.86 -1.07 -11.72
C GLY A 58 3.63 -0.81 -13.01
N THR A 59 3.75 0.43 -13.46
CA THR A 59 4.50 0.78 -14.67
C THR A 59 5.86 1.33 -14.28
N PRO A 60 6.97 0.65 -14.65
CA PRO A 60 8.30 1.14 -14.34
C PRO A 60 8.58 2.49 -15.00
N ALA A 61 9.36 3.32 -14.34
CA ALA A 61 9.82 4.57 -14.91
C ALA A 61 10.68 4.30 -16.16
N ARG A 62 10.44 5.08 -17.22
CA ARG A 62 11.20 4.94 -18.46
C ARG A 62 12.64 5.41 -18.26
N LYS A 63 13.58 4.49 -18.36
CA LYS A 63 15.02 4.80 -18.19
C LYS A 63 15.68 5.41 -19.41
N SER A 64 15.06 5.28 -20.60
CA SER A 64 15.63 5.73 -21.85
C SER A 64 14.55 6.21 -22.79
N SER A 65 14.87 7.22 -23.60
CA SER A 65 14.00 7.69 -24.68
C SER A 65 13.95 6.74 -25.88
N LYS A 66 14.88 5.79 -25.94
CA LYS A 66 14.95 4.78 -27.01
C LYS A 66 14.21 3.53 -26.59
N GLY A 67 13.41 2.97 -27.49
CA GLY A 67 12.71 1.72 -27.32
C GLY A 67 11.26 1.86 -26.87
N LYS A 68 10.59 0.71 -26.76
CA LYS A 68 9.18 0.62 -26.37
C LYS A 68 9.01 0.97 -24.89
N ALA A 69 7.98 1.76 -24.58
CA ALA A 69 7.63 2.06 -23.19
C ALA A 69 7.35 0.76 -22.40
N PRO A 70 7.82 0.66 -21.15
CA PRO A 70 7.54 -0.52 -20.34
C PRO A 70 6.05 -0.65 -20.06
N GLY A 71 5.54 -1.89 -20.08
CA GLY A 71 4.16 -2.20 -19.77
C GLY A 71 3.90 -2.33 -18.26
N TYR A 72 2.62 -2.45 -17.91
CA TYR A 72 2.20 -2.69 -16.54
C TYR A 72 2.69 -4.06 -16.04
N SER A 73 3.25 -4.07 -14.84
CA SER A 73 3.67 -5.29 -14.14
C SER A 73 2.88 -5.45 -12.83
N LEU A 74 2.12 -6.54 -12.73
CA LEU A 74 1.34 -6.82 -11.52
C LEU A 74 2.23 -7.05 -10.28
N LYS A 75 3.41 -7.64 -10.49
CA LYS A 75 4.39 -7.87 -9.41
C LYS A 75 4.92 -6.55 -8.84
N LEU A 76 5.25 -5.61 -9.71
CA LEU A 76 5.68 -4.28 -9.29
C LEU A 76 4.54 -3.52 -8.59
N GLY A 77 3.33 -3.59 -9.13
CA GLY A 77 2.15 -2.98 -8.52
C GLY A 77 1.91 -3.52 -7.10
N GLN A 78 2.00 -4.82 -6.93
CA GLN A 78 1.87 -5.46 -5.61
C GLN A 78 2.99 -5.03 -4.66
N ALA A 79 4.24 -5.05 -5.11
CA ALA A 79 5.39 -4.66 -4.29
C ALA A 79 5.30 -3.21 -3.81
N VAL A 80 4.93 -2.29 -4.70
CA VAL A 80 4.74 -0.87 -4.34
C VAL A 80 3.58 -0.70 -3.37
N TYR A 81 2.47 -1.42 -3.60
CA TYR A 81 1.34 -1.41 -2.67
C TYR A 81 1.75 -1.88 -1.28
N GLU A 82 2.45 -3.00 -1.16
CA GLU A 82 2.92 -3.53 0.12
C GLU A 82 3.88 -2.57 0.82
N ALA A 83 4.81 -1.97 0.09
CA ALA A 83 5.72 -0.96 0.63
C ALA A 83 4.97 0.26 1.16
N ASN A 84 3.99 0.76 0.42
CA ASN A 84 3.16 1.88 0.85
C ASN A 84 2.31 1.53 2.08
N ARG A 85 1.76 0.32 2.14
CA ARG A 85 1.00 -0.15 3.31
C ARG A 85 1.89 -0.28 4.55
N ALA A 86 3.10 -0.79 4.39
CA ALA A 86 4.06 -0.88 5.50
C ALA A 86 4.47 0.51 6.04
N ALA A 87 4.53 1.51 5.17
CA ALA A 87 4.84 2.89 5.55
C ALA A 87 3.60 3.68 6.06
N CYS A 88 2.39 3.17 5.83
CA CYS A 88 1.12 3.86 6.11
C CYS A 88 0.65 3.65 7.55
N HIS A 89 1.48 4.04 8.49
CA HIS A 89 1.13 4.02 9.91
C HIS A 89 1.74 5.24 10.61
N ARG A 90 1.12 5.61 11.71
CA ARG A 90 1.66 6.69 12.54
C ARG A 90 2.97 6.22 13.19
N LYS A 91 4.01 7.02 13.03
CA LYS A 91 5.28 6.75 13.71
C LYS A 91 5.08 6.78 15.22
N PRO A 92 5.69 5.85 15.97
CA PRO A 92 5.66 5.90 17.42
C PRO A 92 6.17 7.24 17.93
N LYS A 93 5.54 7.78 18.95
CA LYS A 93 5.99 9.04 19.58
C LYS A 93 7.42 8.92 20.12
N ALA A 94 7.82 7.74 20.56
CA ALA A 94 9.16 7.45 21.03
C ALA A 94 10.23 7.77 19.97
N ASP A 95 9.96 7.52 18.68
CA ASP A 95 10.89 7.85 17.59
C ASP A 95 11.02 9.37 17.37
N SER A 96 9.94 10.11 17.60
CA SER A 96 9.92 11.57 17.47
C SER A 96 10.60 12.27 18.64
N CYS A 97 10.61 11.64 19.80
CA CYS A 97 11.17 12.17 21.06
C CYS A 97 12.28 11.26 21.56
N ARG A 98 13.26 10.99 20.71
CA ARG A 98 14.35 10.05 21.03
C ARG A 98 15.10 10.43 22.31
N ASP A 99 15.46 11.68 22.47
CA ASP A 99 16.18 12.17 23.65
C ASP A 99 15.40 11.93 24.94
N PHE A 100 14.09 12.20 24.90
CA PHE A 100 13.19 11.93 26.02
C PHE A 100 13.09 10.42 26.31
N SER A 101 12.97 9.60 25.27
CA SER A 101 12.90 8.14 25.41
C SER A 101 14.17 7.56 26.01
N GLU A 102 15.32 8.02 25.57
CA GLU A 102 16.63 7.62 26.12
C GLU A 102 16.76 8.04 27.57
N TRP A 103 16.34 9.25 27.90
CA TRP A 103 16.32 9.74 29.28
C TRP A 103 15.42 8.87 30.17
N VAL A 104 14.22 8.54 29.74
CA VAL A 104 13.29 7.66 30.46
C VAL A 104 13.91 6.28 30.71
N ILE A 105 14.50 5.67 29.68
CA ILE A 105 15.17 4.37 29.79
C ILE A 105 16.28 4.44 30.85
N ARG A 106 17.06 5.49 30.84
CA ARG A 106 18.12 5.71 31.81
C ARG A 106 17.59 5.82 33.26
N GLN A 107 16.54 6.61 33.47
CA GLN A 107 15.93 6.76 34.78
C GLN A 107 15.33 5.43 35.30
N VAL A 108 14.68 4.67 34.45
CA VAL A 108 14.13 3.35 34.83
C VAL A 108 15.27 2.37 35.18
N ARG A 109 16.35 2.35 34.40
CA ARG A 109 17.47 1.40 34.60
C ARG A 109 18.35 1.76 35.80
N GLU A 110 18.75 3.04 35.93
CA GLU A 110 19.71 3.48 36.92
C GLU A 110 19.06 3.84 38.26
N HIS A 111 17.91 4.48 38.22
CA HIS A 111 17.24 4.99 39.40
C HIS A 111 15.96 4.24 39.76
N LYS A 112 15.57 3.24 38.96
CA LYS A 112 14.36 2.44 39.15
C LYS A 112 13.09 3.27 39.27
N TRP A 113 13.00 4.39 38.56
CA TRP A 113 11.81 5.22 38.52
C TRP A 113 10.70 4.53 37.77
N SER A 114 9.46 4.74 38.20
CA SER A 114 8.28 4.35 37.41
C SER A 114 8.11 5.26 36.20
N LEU A 115 7.39 4.79 35.19
CA LEU A 115 7.06 5.61 34.01
C LEU A 115 6.27 6.86 34.40
N ASP A 116 5.35 6.74 35.37
CA ASP A 116 4.59 7.88 35.89
C ASP A 116 5.48 8.94 36.53
N ALA A 117 6.49 8.52 37.30
CA ALA A 117 7.47 9.42 37.91
C ALA A 117 8.27 10.17 36.84
N CYS A 118 8.70 9.48 35.77
CA CYS A 118 9.40 10.11 34.63
C CYS A 118 8.52 11.15 33.94
N CYS A 119 7.27 10.82 33.64
CA CYS A 119 6.32 11.74 33.03
C CYS A 119 6.01 12.94 33.94
N GLY A 120 5.82 12.71 35.22
CA GLY A 120 5.58 13.76 36.22
C GLY A 120 6.75 14.74 36.31
N TYR A 121 7.97 14.24 36.38
CA TYR A 121 9.19 15.08 36.39
C TYR A 121 9.32 15.91 35.13
N ALA A 122 9.12 15.30 33.96
CA ALA A 122 9.22 15.98 32.67
C ALA A 122 8.19 17.12 32.51
N LYS A 123 7.00 17.00 33.09
CA LYS A 123 5.98 18.08 33.08
C LYS A 123 6.39 19.29 33.94
N LEU A 124 7.18 19.08 34.99
CA LEU A 124 7.63 20.14 35.90
C LEU A 124 8.89 20.83 35.43
N HIS A 125 9.64 20.20 34.58
CA HIS A 125 10.94 20.66 34.06
C HIS A 125 10.99 20.56 32.52
#